data_ca383651e5d873f0718d339952ba9eb8
#
_entry.id   ca383651e5d873f0718d339952ba9eb8
#
_cell.length_a   1.000
_cell.length_b   1.000
_cell.length_c   1.000
_cell.angle_alpha   90.00
_cell.angle_beta   90.00
_cell.angle_gamma   90.00
#
_symmetry.space_group_name_H-M   'P 1'
#
loop_
_entity.id
_entity.type
_entity.pdbx_description
1 polymer ?
#
loop_
_entity_poly.entity_id
_entity_poly.type
_entity_poly.pdbx_seq_one_letter_code
_entity_poly.pdbx_strand_id
1 'polypeptide(L)'
;LSDFRAGLNKFLAFINSDYHKRLSDSIISEIKAIEDDINIEVTEKDSIVKSRIGQGIFRNKLIEYWHGCAISQCPLTWMLMASHIKPWRQADNQERLDAYNGLLLLPNYDKLFDLGYISFNPKGEIMYSRLLDKFDREAIGLTSDLHLVKLEYQHLKYLKYHNENCFLL
;
A
#
# COMPACT_ATOMS: atom_id res chain seq x y z
N LEU A 1 -1.71 -11.01 28.31
CA LEU A 1 -0.86 -12.15 27.87
C LEU A 1 -1.60 -13.10 26.90
N SER A 2 -2.93 -13.30 27.05
CA SER A 2 -3.76 -14.12 26.14
C SER A 2 -3.83 -13.52 24.73
N ASP A 3 -4.03 -12.22 24.63
CA ASP A 3 -4.19 -11.50 23.35
C ASP A 3 -2.88 -11.45 22.56
N PHE A 4 -1.75 -11.31 23.25
CA PHE A 4 -0.43 -11.37 22.62
C PHE A 4 -0.13 -12.77 22.05
N ARG A 5 -0.45 -13.85 22.78
CA ARG A 5 -0.31 -15.22 22.28
C ARG A 5 -1.22 -15.49 21.09
N ALA A 6 -2.47 -15.02 21.14
CA ALA A 6 -3.40 -15.16 20.02
C ALA A 6 -2.91 -14.41 18.76
N GLY A 7 -2.37 -13.21 18.93
CA GLY A 7 -1.76 -12.43 17.85
C GLY A 7 -0.53 -13.12 17.26
N LEU A 8 0.37 -13.63 18.12
CA LEU A 8 1.56 -14.36 17.69
C LEU A 8 1.21 -15.65 16.93
N ASN A 9 0.22 -16.41 17.40
CA ASN A 9 -0.21 -17.64 16.74
C ASN A 9 -0.85 -17.34 15.36
N LYS A 10 -1.62 -16.25 15.23
CA LYS A 10 -2.15 -15.81 13.93
C LYS A 10 -1.03 -15.39 12.98
N PHE A 11 -0.01 -14.69 13.49
CA PHE A 11 1.15 -14.27 12.71
C PHE A 11 1.98 -15.47 12.23
N LEU A 12 2.25 -16.44 13.13
CA LEU A 12 2.95 -17.68 12.78
C LEU A 12 2.15 -18.52 11.77
N ALA A 13 0.82 -18.60 11.94
CA ALA A 13 -0.06 -19.28 10.98
C ALA A 13 -0.05 -18.59 9.60
N PHE A 14 0.04 -17.26 9.56
CA PHE A 14 0.17 -16.49 8.31
C PHE A 14 1.52 -16.73 7.62
N ILE A 15 2.65 -16.64 8.35
CA ILE A 15 3.98 -16.88 7.79
C ILE A 15 4.10 -18.30 7.23
N ASN A 16 3.50 -19.28 7.90
CA ASN A 16 3.51 -20.69 7.49
C ASN A 16 2.35 -21.05 6.55
N SER A 17 1.54 -20.08 6.14
CA SER A 17 0.38 -20.36 5.27
C SER A 17 0.81 -20.66 3.84
N ASP A 18 0.07 -21.54 3.18
CA ASP A 18 0.20 -21.80 1.74
C ASP A 18 0.03 -20.54 0.88
N TYR A 19 -0.62 -19.53 1.43
CA TYR A 19 -0.75 -18.23 0.78
C TYR A 19 0.57 -17.48 0.71
N HIS A 20 1.31 -17.39 1.83
CA HIS A 20 2.62 -16.71 1.87
C HIS A 20 3.62 -17.42 0.93
N LYS A 21 3.59 -18.75 0.95
CA LYS A 21 4.41 -19.58 0.04
C LYS A 21 4.03 -19.32 -1.43
N ARG A 22 2.73 -19.34 -1.77
CA ARG A 22 2.24 -19.06 -3.13
C ARG A 22 2.59 -17.64 -3.60
N LEU A 23 2.53 -16.64 -2.71
CA LEU A 23 2.92 -15.28 -3.06
C LEU A 23 4.42 -15.18 -3.37
N SER A 24 5.27 -15.83 -2.57
CA SER A 24 6.72 -15.88 -2.81
C SER A 24 7.03 -16.63 -4.10
N ASP A 25 6.38 -17.77 -4.33
CA ASP A 25 6.54 -18.57 -5.55
C ASP A 25 6.06 -17.80 -6.80
N SER A 26 4.99 -17.02 -6.69
CA SER A 26 4.49 -16.14 -7.76
C SER A 26 5.52 -15.06 -8.12
N ILE A 27 6.08 -14.37 -7.13
CA ILE A 27 7.12 -13.34 -7.37
C ILE A 27 8.36 -13.95 -8.00
N ILE A 28 8.80 -15.11 -7.51
CA ILE A 28 9.97 -15.83 -8.07
C ILE A 28 9.69 -16.25 -9.52
N SER A 29 8.48 -16.76 -9.81
CA SER A 29 8.11 -17.17 -11.16
C SER A 29 8.01 -15.99 -12.12
N GLU A 30 7.50 -14.83 -11.65
CA GLU A 30 7.47 -13.59 -12.44
C GLU A 30 8.88 -13.08 -12.75
N ILE A 31 9.79 -13.07 -11.75
CA ILE A 31 11.19 -12.66 -11.95
C ILE A 31 11.84 -13.58 -12.98
N LYS A 32 11.68 -14.89 -12.84
CA LYS A 32 12.24 -15.86 -13.79
C LYS A 32 11.70 -15.67 -15.21
N ALA A 33 10.40 -15.43 -15.36
CA ALA A 33 9.80 -15.15 -16.65
C ALA A 33 10.39 -13.89 -17.32
N ILE A 34 10.71 -12.85 -16.54
CA ILE A 34 11.37 -11.63 -17.03
C ILE A 34 12.82 -11.91 -17.43
N GLU A 35 13.55 -12.68 -16.62
CA GLU A 35 14.94 -13.08 -16.91
C GLU A 35 15.04 -13.93 -18.19
N ASP A 36 14.08 -14.83 -18.42
CA ASP A 36 14.04 -15.74 -19.57
C ASP A 36 13.49 -15.07 -20.86
N ASP A 37 12.86 -13.88 -20.78
CA ASP A 37 12.29 -13.21 -21.94
C ASP A 37 13.41 -12.66 -22.86
N ILE A 38 13.55 -13.23 -24.04
CA ILE A 38 14.56 -12.85 -25.04
C ILE A 38 14.31 -11.50 -25.72
N ASN A 39 13.10 -10.95 -25.61
CA ASN A 39 12.72 -9.68 -26.25
C ASN A 39 13.04 -8.45 -25.38
N ILE A 40 13.44 -8.65 -24.12
CA ILE A 40 13.78 -7.57 -23.18
C ILE A 40 15.31 -7.44 -23.10
N GLU A 41 15.84 -6.23 -23.25
CA GLU A 41 17.27 -5.96 -23.08
C GLU A 41 17.73 -6.23 -21.63
N VAL A 42 18.98 -6.66 -21.46
CA VAL A 42 19.54 -7.04 -20.15
C VAL A 42 19.44 -5.91 -19.13
N THR A 43 19.71 -4.67 -19.55
CA THR A 43 19.60 -3.46 -18.70
C THR A 43 18.18 -3.18 -18.26
N GLU A 44 17.20 -3.45 -19.12
CA GLU A 44 15.77 -3.29 -18.82
C GLU A 44 15.30 -4.40 -17.88
N LYS A 45 15.70 -5.67 -18.09
CA LYS A 45 15.45 -6.79 -17.18
C LYS A 45 15.89 -6.47 -15.77
N ASP A 46 17.13 -6.03 -15.60
CA ASP A 46 17.70 -5.67 -14.30
C ASP A 46 16.87 -4.57 -13.59
N SER A 47 16.40 -3.60 -14.35
CA SER A 47 15.55 -2.52 -13.82
C SER A 47 14.21 -3.03 -13.34
N ILE A 48 13.55 -3.90 -14.14
CA ILE A 48 12.25 -4.48 -13.81
C ILE A 48 12.37 -5.39 -12.58
N VAL A 49 13.38 -6.26 -12.54
CA VAL A 49 13.62 -7.18 -11.39
C VAL A 49 13.87 -6.37 -10.11
N LYS A 50 14.73 -5.35 -10.15
CA LYS A 50 14.98 -4.48 -8.99
C LYS A 50 13.72 -3.76 -8.51
N SER A 51 12.88 -3.32 -9.44
CA SER A 51 11.58 -2.69 -9.11
C SER A 51 10.65 -3.69 -8.42
N ARG A 52 10.54 -4.93 -8.90
CA ARG A 52 9.70 -5.98 -8.28
C ARG A 52 10.17 -6.36 -6.89
N ILE A 53 11.49 -6.53 -6.70
CA ILE A 53 12.08 -6.79 -5.38
C ILE A 53 11.79 -5.61 -4.44
N GLY A 54 11.95 -4.37 -4.90
CA GLY A 54 11.66 -3.17 -4.11
C GLY A 54 10.19 -3.08 -3.68
N GLN A 55 9.26 -3.41 -4.57
CA GLN A 55 7.83 -3.47 -4.25
C GLN A 55 7.53 -4.53 -3.17
N GLY A 56 8.14 -5.69 -3.25
CA GLY A 56 8.02 -6.74 -2.24
C GLY A 56 8.53 -6.31 -0.86
N ILE A 57 9.72 -5.69 -0.81
CA ILE A 57 10.31 -5.14 0.42
C ILE A 57 9.42 -4.05 1.02
N PHE A 58 8.95 -3.13 0.20
CA PHE A 58 8.06 -2.04 0.62
C PHE A 58 6.76 -2.58 1.21
N ARG A 59 6.13 -3.55 0.53
CA ARG A 59 4.90 -4.20 1.02
C ARG A 59 5.11 -4.86 2.39
N ASN A 60 6.19 -5.58 2.58
CA ASN A 60 6.48 -6.23 3.87
C ASN A 60 6.65 -5.20 4.99
N LYS A 61 7.37 -4.10 4.74
CA LYS A 61 7.50 -2.99 5.68
C LYS A 61 6.14 -2.38 6.04
N LEU A 62 5.22 -2.23 5.06
CA LEU A 62 3.89 -1.70 5.34
C LEU A 62 3.04 -2.68 6.18
N ILE A 63 3.14 -3.98 5.93
CA ILE A 63 2.45 -4.99 6.74
C ILE A 63 2.96 -4.94 8.18
N GLU A 64 4.27 -4.86 8.38
CA GLU A 64 4.90 -4.74 9.71
C GLU A 64 4.54 -3.42 10.40
N TYR A 65 4.42 -2.34 9.65
CA TYR A 65 4.11 -1.03 10.20
C TYR A 65 2.61 -0.89 10.53
N TRP A 66 1.70 -1.20 9.60
CA TRP A 66 0.26 -0.97 9.74
C TRP A 66 -0.48 -2.10 10.45
N HIS A 67 -0.02 -3.35 10.36
CA HIS A 67 -0.65 -4.58 10.87
C HIS A 67 -2.04 -4.88 10.28
N GLY A 68 -2.56 -4.03 9.40
CA GLY A 68 -3.87 -4.10 8.77
C GLY A 68 -4.12 -2.88 7.88
N CYS A 69 -5.33 -2.73 7.38
CA CYS A 69 -5.69 -1.57 6.58
C CYS A 69 -5.53 -0.27 7.38
N ALA A 70 -4.84 0.71 6.80
CA ALA A 70 -4.58 2.01 7.40
C ALA A 70 -5.84 2.84 7.72
N ILE A 71 -7.00 2.46 7.18
CA ILE A 71 -8.29 3.12 7.40
C ILE A 71 -9.22 2.21 8.21
N SER A 72 -9.53 1.01 7.70
CA SER A 72 -10.57 0.12 8.27
C SER A 72 -10.05 -0.84 9.31
N GLN A 73 -8.73 -0.93 9.53
CA GLN A 73 -8.06 -1.93 10.37
C GLN A 73 -8.32 -3.38 9.94
N CYS A 74 -8.81 -3.62 8.71
CA CYS A 74 -8.99 -4.96 8.19
C CYS A 74 -7.68 -5.75 8.28
N PRO A 75 -7.63 -6.89 9.01
CA PRO A 75 -6.39 -7.64 9.24
C PRO A 75 -6.01 -8.58 8.09
N LEU A 76 -6.81 -8.67 7.03
CA LEU A 76 -6.60 -9.58 5.92
C LEU A 76 -5.51 -9.06 4.98
N THR A 77 -4.26 -9.10 5.43
CA THR A 77 -3.12 -8.51 4.73
C THR A 77 -2.95 -8.98 3.28
N TRP A 78 -3.38 -10.19 2.96
CA TRP A 78 -3.37 -10.73 1.59
C TRP A 78 -4.27 -9.96 0.62
N MET A 79 -5.29 -9.28 1.13
CA MET A 79 -6.26 -8.47 0.38
C MET A 79 -5.80 -7.02 0.21
N LEU A 80 -4.87 -6.56 1.05
CA LEU A 80 -4.47 -5.17 1.12
C LEU A 80 -3.45 -4.83 0.05
N MET A 81 -3.52 -3.61 -0.44
CA MET A 81 -2.59 -3.01 -1.41
C MET A 81 -1.55 -2.16 -0.69
N ALA A 82 -0.31 -2.25 -1.15
CA ALA A 82 0.79 -1.40 -0.69
C ALA A 82 0.84 -0.13 -1.54
N SER A 83 0.15 0.90 -1.11
CA SER A 83 -0.05 2.15 -1.83
C SER A 83 1.02 3.18 -1.46
N HIS A 84 1.69 3.78 -2.45
CA HIS A 84 2.63 4.88 -2.21
C HIS A 84 1.87 6.20 -2.08
N ILE A 85 2.18 7.00 -1.04
CA ILE A 85 1.61 8.33 -0.85
C ILE A 85 2.18 9.29 -1.90
N LYS A 86 3.51 9.43 -1.97
CA LYS A 86 4.20 10.06 -3.09
C LYS A 86 4.46 8.99 -4.14
N PRO A 87 3.88 9.09 -5.35
CA PRO A 87 3.92 8.03 -6.34
C PRO A 87 5.33 7.54 -6.65
N TRP A 88 5.49 6.24 -6.89
CA TRP A 88 6.78 5.59 -7.19
C TRP A 88 7.63 6.32 -8.22
N ARG A 89 6.99 6.84 -9.28
CA ARG A 89 7.72 7.51 -10.39
C ARG A 89 8.35 8.83 -9.97
N GLN A 90 7.80 9.51 -8.97
CA GLN A 90 8.26 10.79 -8.44
C GLN A 90 9.14 10.63 -7.19
N ALA A 91 9.13 9.44 -6.60
CA ALA A 91 9.91 9.12 -5.40
C ALA A 91 11.35 8.73 -5.76
N ASP A 92 12.31 9.15 -4.94
CA ASP A 92 13.67 8.66 -5.02
C ASP A 92 13.81 7.24 -4.44
N ASN A 93 15.02 6.66 -4.53
CA ASN A 93 15.23 5.28 -4.09
C ASN A 93 15.04 5.07 -2.57
N GLN A 94 15.25 6.09 -1.75
CA GLN A 94 15.01 6.02 -0.31
C GLN A 94 13.52 6.14 -0.02
N GLU A 95 12.85 7.11 -0.64
CA GLU A 95 11.42 7.34 -0.52
C GLU A 95 10.57 6.14 -0.99
N ARG A 96 11.04 5.43 -2.03
CA ARG A 96 10.37 4.21 -2.55
C ARG A 96 10.33 3.08 -1.54
N LEU A 97 11.26 3.02 -0.61
CA LEU A 97 11.37 1.97 0.41
C LEU A 97 11.04 2.47 1.82
N ASP A 98 10.63 3.73 1.95
CA ASP A 98 10.23 4.35 3.21
C ASP A 98 8.79 3.93 3.58
N ALA A 99 8.61 3.25 4.71
CA ALA A 99 7.28 2.85 5.19
C ALA A 99 6.36 4.05 5.46
N TYR A 100 6.93 5.22 5.78
CA TYR A 100 6.17 6.45 5.95
C TYR A 100 5.68 7.06 4.63
N ASN A 101 6.23 6.61 3.49
CA ASN A 101 5.71 6.93 2.16
C ASN A 101 4.63 5.94 1.73
N GLY A 102 3.98 5.24 2.64
CA GLY A 102 3.04 4.21 2.25
C GLY A 102 1.85 4.02 3.17
N LEU A 103 0.76 3.64 2.56
CA LEU A 103 -0.47 3.20 3.20
C LEU A 103 -0.76 1.75 2.81
N LEU A 104 -1.20 0.95 3.78
CA LEU A 104 -1.73 -0.39 3.50
C LEU A 104 -3.25 -0.29 3.41
N LEU A 105 -3.82 -0.46 2.22
CA LEU A 105 -5.21 -0.12 1.93
C LEU A 105 -6.01 -1.30 1.40
N LEU A 106 -7.32 -1.33 1.65
CA LEU A 106 -8.25 -2.15 0.88
C LEU A 106 -8.25 -1.70 -0.60
N PRO A 107 -8.52 -2.60 -1.56
CA PRO A 107 -8.44 -2.28 -3.00
C PRO A 107 -9.29 -1.08 -3.45
N ASN A 108 -10.47 -0.88 -2.85
CA ASN A 108 -11.31 0.26 -3.14
C ASN A 108 -10.69 1.59 -2.66
N TYR A 109 -10.12 1.61 -1.45
CA TYR A 109 -9.43 2.79 -0.92
C TYR A 109 -8.15 3.09 -1.69
N ASP A 110 -7.37 2.05 -2.01
CA ASP A 110 -6.16 2.15 -2.83
C ASP A 110 -6.46 2.79 -4.18
N LYS A 111 -7.47 2.27 -4.89
CA LYS A 111 -7.85 2.79 -6.19
C LYS A 111 -8.30 4.26 -6.16
N LEU A 112 -9.07 4.63 -5.14
CA LEU A 112 -9.54 6.01 -4.98
C LEU A 112 -8.40 6.96 -4.61
N PHE A 113 -7.46 6.51 -3.79
CA PHE A 113 -6.29 7.26 -3.40
C PHE A 113 -5.34 7.47 -4.59
N ASP A 114 -5.00 6.41 -5.31
CA ASP A 114 -4.15 6.46 -6.51
C ASP A 114 -4.70 7.38 -7.61
N LEU A 115 -6.02 7.42 -7.76
CA LEU A 115 -6.70 8.29 -8.72
C LEU A 115 -6.95 9.71 -8.19
N GLY A 116 -6.59 10.01 -6.95
CA GLY A 116 -6.76 11.32 -6.33
C GLY A 116 -8.20 11.66 -5.93
N TYR A 117 -9.13 10.70 -5.89
CA TYR A 117 -10.49 10.94 -5.42
C TYR A 117 -10.60 11.05 -3.90
N ILE A 118 -9.65 10.47 -3.18
CA ILE A 118 -9.50 10.66 -1.74
C ILE A 118 -8.06 11.05 -1.40
N SER A 119 -7.90 11.75 -0.28
CA SER A 119 -6.62 12.01 0.37
C SER A 119 -6.83 12.19 1.87
N PHE A 120 -5.80 12.62 2.59
CA PHE A 120 -5.87 12.86 4.03
C PHE A 120 -5.28 14.21 4.38
N ASN A 121 -5.93 14.90 5.32
CA ASN A 121 -5.40 16.13 5.86
C ASN A 121 -4.27 15.87 6.88
N PRO A 122 -3.58 16.91 7.40
CA PRO A 122 -2.50 16.75 8.37
C PRO A 122 -2.91 16.14 9.73
N LYS A 123 -4.22 15.96 9.98
CA LYS A 123 -4.75 15.26 11.16
C LYS A 123 -5.08 13.79 10.87
N GLY A 124 -4.93 13.35 9.61
CA GLY A 124 -5.28 12.00 9.16
C GLY A 124 -6.76 11.82 8.82
N GLU A 125 -7.56 12.89 8.83
CA GLU A 125 -8.98 12.84 8.44
C GLU A 125 -9.07 12.74 6.91
N ILE A 126 -10.00 11.91 6.41
CA ILE A 126 -10.19 11.72 4.98
C ILE A 126 -10.71 13.00 4.31
N MET A 127 -10.18 13.29 3.13
CA MET A 127 -10.67 14.33 2.24
C MET A 127 -11.22 13.68 0.97
N TYR A 128 -12.36 14.19 0.51
CA TYR A 128 -13.02 13.73 -0.71
C TYR A 128 -12.92 14.77 -1.81
N SER A 129 -12.57 14.34 -3.01
CA SER A 129 -12.68 15.16 -4.21
C SER A 129 -14.13 15.56 -4.45
N ARG A 130 -14.34 16.75 -5.01
CA ARG A 130 -15.68 17.22 -5.46
C ARG A 130 -16.24 16.37 -6.60
N LEU A 131 -15.39 15.62 -7.30
CA LEU A 131 -15.77 14.70 -8.37
C LEU A 131 -16.39 13.40 -7.85
N LEU A 132 -16.28 13.12 -6.54
CA LEU A 132 -16.85 11.95 -5.88
C LEU A 132 -18.07 12.40 -5.06
N ASP A 133 -19.25 12.26 -5.61
CA ASP A 133 -20.47 12.71 -4.98
C ASP A 133 -20.88 11.85 -3.76
N LYS A 134 -21.93 12.29 -3.06
CA LYS A 134 -22.38 11.59 -1.86
C LYS A 134 -22.91 10.18 -2.16
N PHE A 135 -23.62 10.03 -3.28
CA PHE A 135 -24.21 8.76 -3.67
C PHE A 135 -23.11 7.73 -3.99
N ASP A 136 -22.10 8.15 -4.76
CA ASP A 136 -20.95 7.30 -5.08
C ASP A 136 -20.19 6.86 -3.81
N ARG A 137 -20.01 7.79 -2.86
CA ARG A 137 -19.35 7.48 -1.58
C ARG A 137 -20.12 6.44 -0.77
N GLU A 138 -21.44 6.62 -0.66
CA GLU A 138 -22.31 5.67 0.06
C GLU A 138 -22.31 4.29 -0.61
N ALA A 139 -22.36 4.23 -1.96
CA ALA A 139 -22.36 2.99 -2.72
C ALA A 139 -21.11 2.13 -2.51
N ILE A 140 -19.96 2.75 -2.25
CA ILE A 140 -18.68 2.07 -2.00
C ILE A 140 -18.27 2.03 -0.51
N GLY A 141 -19.20 2.39 0.38
CA GLY A 141 -19.02 2.30 1.82
C GLY A 141 -18.09 3.36 2.43
N LEU A 142 -17.96 4.52 1.78
CA LEU A 142 -17.21 5.64 2.32
C LEU A 142 -18.12 6.50 3.23
N THR A 143 -17.77 6.55 4.51
CA THR A 143 -18.46 7.41 5.49
C THR A 143 -17.65 8.69 5.77
N SER A 144 -18.28 9.68 6.35
CA SER A 144 -17.64 10.96 6.67
C SER A 144 -16.56 10.88 7.76
N ASP A 145 -16.56 9.81 8.54
CA ASP A 145 -15.75 9.70 9.76
C ASP A 145 -14.50 8.84 9.57
N LEU A 146 -14.14 8.53 8.32
CA LEU A 146 -12.95 7.75 8.02
C LEU A 146 -11.69 8.58 8.26
N HIS A 147 -10.71 7.94 8.89
CA HIS A 147 -9.40 8.52 9.17
C HIS A 147 -8.31 7.46 9.16
N LEU A 148 -7.07 7.90 9.03
CA LEU A 148 -5.92 7.01 9.23
C LEU A 148 -5.86 6.58 10.70
N VAL A 149 -5.73 5.28 10.95
CA VAL A 149 -5.66 4.71 12.32
C VAL A 149 -4.44 5.18 13.10
N LYS A 150 -3.41 5.64 12.39
CA LYS A 150 -2.25 6.34 12.94
C LYS A 150 -1.65 7.26 11.89
N LEU A 151 -1.04 8.34 12.37
CA LEU A 151 -0.34 9.30 11.53
C LEU A 151 0.87 9.83 12.32
N GLU A 152 2.06 9.69 11.77
CA GLU A 152 3.29 10.21 12.33
C GLU A 152 3.82 11.37 11.50
N TYR A 153 4.65 12.22 12.12
CA TYR A 153 5.19 13.42 11.48
C TYR A 153 5.88 13.12 10.11
N GLN A 154 6.50 11.96 10.02
CA GLN A 154 7.21 11.53 8.80
C GLN A 154 6.29 11.33 7.59
N HIS A 155 5.01 11.01 7.79
CA HIS A 155 4.03 10.90 6.71
C HIS A 155 3.68 12.27 6.11
N LEU A 156 3.75 13.35 6.90
CA LEU A 156 3.20 14.64 6.52
C LEU A 156 3.82 15.22 5.24
N LYS A 157 5.12 15.00 5.04
CA LYS A 157 5.81 15.45 3.81
C LYS A 157 5.26 14.76 2.55
N TYR A 158 4.91 13.49 2.65
CA TYR A 158 4.35 12.71 1.56
C TYR A 158 2.88 13.04 1.33
N LEU A 159 2.08 13.17 2.39
CA LEU A 159 0.69 13.61 2.29
C LEU A 159 0.58 15.01 1.70
N LYS A 160 1.48 15.92 2.09
CA LYS A 160 1.55 17.24 1.47
C LYS A 160 1.78 17.13 -0.04
N TYR A 161 2.75 16.29 -0.46
CA TYR A 161 3.01 16.05 -1.87
C TYR A 161 1.77 15.53 -2.60
N HIS A 162 1.09 14.52 -2.03
CA HIS A 162 -0.11 13.94 -2.61
C HIS A 162 -1.25 14.96 -2.74
N ASN A 163 -1.46 15.77 -1.71
CA ASN A 163 -2.49 16.81 -1.70
C ASN A 163 -2.26 17.90 -2.75
N GLU A 164 -1.00 18.23 -3.02
CA GLU A 164 -0.62 19.29 -3.96
C GLU A 164 -0.52 18.79 -5.42
N ASN A 165 -0.25 17.50 -5.65
CA ASN A 165 0.11 16.99 -6.98
C ASN A 165 -0.78 15.85 -7.49
N CYS A 166 -1.50 15.15 -6.62
CA CYS A 166 -2.29 13.98 -6.99
C CYS A 166 -3.79 14.15 -6.69
N PHE A 167 -4.13 14.81 -5.58
CA PHE A 167 -5.51 14.97 -5.15
C PHE A 167 -6.30 15.90 -6.08
N LEU A 168 -7.48 15.46 -6.49
CA LEU A 168 -8.40 16.19 -7.39
C LEU A 168 -9.31 17.10 -6.55
N LEU A 169 -9.20 18.43 -6.73
CA LEU A 169 -10.00 19.43 -6.04
C LEU A 169 -11.40 19.57 -6.64
#